data_ca5ef77fec052f8d4988bd7d1760f175
#
_entry.id   ca5ef77fec052f8d4988bd7d1760f175
#
_cell.length_a   1.000
_cell.length_b   1.000
_cell.length_c   1.000
_cell.angle_alpha   90.00
_cell.angle_beta   90.00
_cell.angle_gamma   90.00
#
_symmetry.space_group_name_H-M   'P 1'
#
loop_
_entity.id
_entity.type
_entity.pdbx_description
1 polymer ?
#
loop_
_entity_poly.entity_id
_entity_poly.type
_entity_poly.pdbx_seq_one_letter_code
_entity_poly.pdbx_strand_id
1 'polypeptide(L)'
;MAKNDFGFTPAELRKLRALKDPAGVQRYLNSLPYHLADTAWSPRRVLAEGTAHCLEGSIFAAAALRVLGYPALLLDLEAEHDTDHVLALYRYRGHWGTVAKSNFTSCRGRQPVYRTLRELAMSYFDIYFNLRRERTLRTFSRPVNLARFDGQAWMTTDKPVWFIAEYLLHIGHTKVLKPWMASRLARADARSFAAETLGRAEKKKA
;
A
#
# COMPACT_ATOMS: atom_id res chain seq x y z
N MET A 1 -19.73 -7.40 -24.16
CA MET A 1 -19.11 -7.89 -22.92
C MET A 1 -19.80 -7.22 -21.75
N ALA A 2 -20.41 -7.98 -20.83
CA ALA A 2 -20.97 -7.40 -19.60
C ALA A 2 -19.84 -6.65 -18.89
N LYS A 3 -20.04 -5.36 -18.61
CA LYS A 3 -19.09 -4.56 -17.82
C LYS A 3 -19.03 -5.19 -16.43
N ASN A 4 -17.91 -5.83 -16.10
CA ASN A 4 -17.70 -6.40 -14.79
C ASN A 4 -17.77 -5.26 -13.76
N ASP A 5 -18.77 -5.27 -12.91
CA ASP A 5 -19.01 -4.23 -11.90
C ASP A 5 -18.30 -4.55 -10.58
N PHE A 6 -17.75 -5.76 -10.45
CA PHE A 6 -17.05 -6.23 -9.23
C PHE A 6 -17.89 -6.10 -7.95
N GLY A 7 -19.21 -6.05 -8.06
CA GLY A 7 -20.15 -5.84 -6.96
C GLY A 7 -20.29 -4.36 -6.52
N PHE A 8 -19.65 -3.42 -7.18
CA PHE A 8 -19.84 -1.98 -6.94
C PHE A 8 -21.14 -1.46 -7.58
N THR A 9 -21.78 -0.52 -6.93
CA THR A 9 -22.89 0.23 -7.50
C THR A 9 -22.44 1.10 -8.68
N PRO A 10 -23.38 1.51 -9.58
CA PRO A 10 -23.04 2.46 -10.65
C PRO A 10 -22.43 3.78 -10.17
N ALA A 11 -22.82 4.26 -8.99
CA ALA A 11 -22.29 5.47 -8.40
C ALA A 11 -20.83 5.30 -7.92
N GLU A 12 -20.53 4.17 -7.25
CA GLU A 12 -19.18 3.83 -6.83
C GLU A 12 -18.25 3.64 -8.04
N LEU A 13 -18.71 2.93 -9.07
CA LEU A 13 -17.95 2.76 -10.31
C LEU A 13 -17.64 4.08 -11.01
N ARG A 14 -18.58 5.03 -11.03
CA ARG A 14 -18.30 6.37 -11.56
C ARG A 14 -17.20 7.07 -10.80
N LYS A 15 -17.22 7.02 -9.45
CA LYS A 15 -16.15 7.58 -8.61
C LYS A 15 -14.79 6.93 -8.91
N LEU A 16 -14.73 5.59 -8.96
CA LEU A 16 -13.49 4.87 -9.23
C LEU A 16 -12.95 5.15 -10.65
N ARG A 17 -13.80 5.16 -11.67
CA ARG A 17 -13.41 5.47 -13.05
C ARG A 17 -12.97 6.93 -13.23
N ALA A 18 -13.51 7.84 -12.44
CA ALA A 18 -13.11 9.27 -12.46
C ALA A 18 -11.65 9.48 -11.99
N LEU A 19 -11.03 8.48 -11.34
CA LEU A 19 -9.62 8.52 -10.98
C LEU A 19 -8.69 8.40 -12.20
N LYS A 20 -9.15 7.81 -13.31
CA LYS A 20 -8.56 7.73 -14.65
C LYS A 20 -7.30 6.85 -14.77
N ASP A 21 -6.34 6.99 -13.88
CA ASP A 21 -5.02 6.38 -13.96
C ASP A 21 -4.40 6.15 -12.55
N PRO A 22 -3.27 5.43 -12.43
CA PRO A 22 -2.62 5.21 -11.15
C PRO A 22 -2.23 6.50 -10.40
N ALA A 23 -1.87 7.55 -11.13
CA ALA A 23 -1.56 8.85 -10.52
C ALA A 23 -2.81 9.51 -9.91
N GLY A 24 -3.97 9.36 -10.56
CA GLY A 24 -5.25 9.80 -10.01
C GLY A 24 -5.65 9.02 -8.76
N VAL A 25 -5.43 7.69 -8.75
CA VAL A 25 -5.64 6.87 -7.54
C VAL A 25 -4.73 7.35 -6.41
N GLN A 26 -3.45 7.63 -6.70
CA GLN A 26 -2.53 8.16 -5.69
C GLN A 26 -2.96 9.53 -5.18
N ARG A 27 -3.38 10.46 -6.05
CA ARG A 27 -3.89 11.77 -5.63
C ARG A 27 -5.11 11.65 -4.72
N TYR A 28 -6.03 10.75 -5.04
CA TYR A 28 -7.18 10.47 -4.19
C TYR A 28 -6.76 9.97 -2.81
N LEU A 29 -5.88 8.97 -2.72
CA LEU A 29 -5.38 8.49 -1.42
C LEU A 29 -4.64 9.58 -0.64
N ASN A 30 -3.92 10.47 -1.32
CA ASN A 30 -3.22 11.59 -0.68
C ASN A 30 -4.20 12.62 -0.09
N SER A 31 -5.39 12.79 -0.65
CA SER A 31 -6.43 13.69 -0.13
C SER A 31 -7.17 13.15 1.08
N LEU A 32 -7.12 11.83 1.33
CA LEU A 32 -7.77 11.21 2.49
C LEU A 32 -6.95 11.48 3.77
N PRO A 33 -7.59 11.76 4.92
CA PRO A 33 -6.95 11.65 6.22
C PRO A 33 -6.33 10.26 6.43
N TYR A 34 -5.32 10.18 7.31
CA TYR A 34 -4.77 8.88 7.70
C TYR A 34 -5.59 8.26 8.82
N HIS A 35 -6.06 7.02 8.64
CA HIS A 35 -6.84 6.28 9.61
C HIS A 35 -5.90 5.67 10.67
N LEU A 36 -6.15 5.96 11.95
CA LEU A 36 -5.28 5.53 13.06
C LEU A 36 -5.79 4.29 13.81
N ALA A 37 -6.96 3.77 13.44
CA ALA A 37 -7.50 2.57 14.05
C ALA A 37 -6.91 1.31 13.40
N ASP A 38 -6.86 0.22 14.16
CA ASP A 38 -6.46 -1.10 13.70
C ASP A 38 -7.68 -1.80 13.08
N THR A 39 -7.83 -1.65 11.77
CA THR A 39 -8.96 -2.17 11.00
C THR A 39 -8.48 -2.70 9.64
N ALA A 40 -9.35 -3.44 8.95
CA ALA A 40 -9.11 -3.91 7.58
C ALA A 40 -10.37 -3.70 6.75
N TRP A 41 -10.61 -2.48 6.33
CA TRP A 41 -11.80 -2.12 5.57
C TRP A 41 -11.71 -2.53 4.10
N SER A 42 -12.88 -2.95 3.56
CA SER A 42 -13.01 -3.14 2.12
C SER A 42 -12.88 -1.82 1.36
N PRO A 43 -12.57 -1.85 0.05
CA PRO A 43 -12.56 -0.67 -0.82
C PRO A 43 -13.85 0.15 -0.80
N ARG A 44 -15.02 -0.51 -0.73
CA ARG A 44 -16.32 0.17 -0.56
C ARG A 44 -16.34 0.99 0.70
N ARG A 45 -15.89 0.42 1.83
CA ARG A 45 -15.90 1.12 3.10
C ARG A 45 -14.93 2.30 3.11
N VAL A 46 -13.76 2.16 2.51
CA VAL A 46 -12.83 3.30 2.33
C VAL A 46 -13.48 4.44 1.53
N LEU A 47 -14.27 4.13 0.46
CA LEU A 47 -15.01 5.14 -0.29
C LEU A 47 -16.10 5.83 0.53
N ALA A 48 -16.75 5.11 1.44
CA ALA A 48 -17.82 5.63 2.28
C ALA A 48 -17.28 6.49 3.43
N GLU A 49 -16.25 6.02 4.12
CA GLU A 49 -15.66 6.66 5.30
C GLU A 49 -14.70 7.82 4.94
N GLY A 50 -14.13 7.82 3.74
CA GLY A 50 -13.23 8.88 3.27
C GLY A 50 -11.91 8.94 4.06
N THR A 51 -11.42 7.81 4.58
CA THR A 51 -10.14 7.69 5.28
C THR A 51 -9.56 6.30 5.08
N ALA A 52 -8.25 6.14 5.26
CA ALA A 52 -7.57 4.84 5.18
C ALA A 52 -6.18 4.88 5.82
N HIS A 53 -5.71 3.76 6.36
CA HIS A 53 -4.29 3.52 6.63
C HIS A 53 -3.60 2.75 5.49
N CYS A 54 -2.35 2.29 5.67
CA CYS A 54 -1.54 1.70 4.60
C CYS A 54 -2.19 0.45 3.96
N LEU A 55 -2.66 -0.50 4.75
CA LEU A 55 -3.30 -1.73 4.26
C LEU A 55 -4.58 -1.40 3.48
N GLU A 56 -5.49 -0.66 4.10
CA GLU A 56 -6.78 -0.27 3.51
C GLU A 56 -6.61 0.55 2.24
N GLY A 57 -5.70 1.52 2.27
CA GLY A 57 -5.38 2.36 1.11
C GLY A 57 -4.81 1.55 -0.05
N SER A 58 -3.99 0.54 0.23
CA SER A 58 -3.42 -0.31 -0.82
C SER A 58 -4.42 -1.33 -1.35
N ILE A 59 -5.29 -1.90 -0.52
CA ILE A 59 -6.41 -2.73 -0.97
C ILE A 59 -7.39 -1.90 -1.83
N PHE A 60 -7.72 -0.67 -1.41
CA PHE A 60 -8.51 0.27 -2.20
C PHE A 60 -7.85 0.59 -3.54
N ALA A 61 -6.55 0.90 -3.54
CA ALA A 61 -5.81 1.18 -4.77
C ALA A 61 -5.83 -0.02 -5.73
N ALA A 62 -5.64 -1.25 -5.23
CA ALA A 62 -5.72 -2.45 -6.05
C ALA A 62 -7.11 -2.63 -6.69
N ALA A 63 -8.18 -2.33 -5.95
CA ALA A 63 -9.55 -2.36 -6.49
C ALA A 63 -9.78 -1.25 -7.54
N ALA A 64 -9.36 -0.02 -7.27
CA ALA A 64 -9.45 1.08 -8.21
C ALA A 64 -8.67 0.80 -9.50
N LEU A 65 -7.44 0.30 -9.38
CA LEU A 65 -6.63 -0.13 -10.52
C LEU A 65 -7.32 -1.25 -11.32
N ARG A 66 -7.97 -2.20 -10.64
CA ARG A 66 -8.74 -3.27 -11.31
C ARG A 66 -9.91 -2.71 -12.13
N VAL A 67 -10.64 -1.74 -11.60
CA VAL A 67 -11.73 -1.05 -12.32
C VAL A 67 -11.19 -0.27 -13.52
N LEU A 68 -9.94 0.21 -13.46
CA LEU A 68 -9.24 0.89 -14.53
C LEU A 68 -8.55 -0.04 -15.54
N GLY A 69 -8.68 -1.38 -15.36
CA GLY A 69 -8.17 -2.40 -16.29
C GLY A 69 -6.78 -2.94 -15.96
N TYR A 70 -6.20 -2.59 -14.82
CA TYR A 70 -4.97 -3.23 -14.31
C TYR A 70 -5.28 -4.47 -13.48
N PRO A 71 -4.35 -5.42 -13.34
CA PRO A 71 -4.51 -6.50 -12.36
C PRO A 71 -4.47 -5.94 -10.93
N ALA A 72 -5.29 -6.50 -10.03
CA ALA A 72 -5.36 -6.09 -8.62
C ALA A 72 -4.19 -6.69 -7.83
N LEU A 73 -3.00 -6.13 -7.94
CA LEU A 73 -1.78 -6.66 -7.33
C LEU A 73 -1.42 -5.92 -6.05
N LEU A 74 -1.05 -6.68 -5.02
CA LEU A 74 -0.39 -6.17 -3.81
C LEU A 74 1.02 -6.72 -3.69
N LEU A 75 1.87 -5.95 -3.01
CA LEU A 75 3.19 -6.33 -2.55
C LEU A 75 3.36 -5.85 -1.11
N ASP A 76 3.86 -6.72 -0.25
CA ASP A 76 4.16 -6.40 1.13
C ASP A 76 5.64 -6.08 1.30
N LEU A 77 5.95 -5.05 2.08
CA LEU A 77 7.27 -4.68 2.56
C LEU A 77 7.33 -4.99 4.05
N GLU A 78 8.00 -6.08 4.40
CA GLU A 78 8.12 -6.54 5.79
C GLU A 78 9.28 -5.82 6.49
N ALA A 79 9.02 -5.39 7.72
CA ALA A 79 9.94 -4.62 8.53
C ALA A 79 10.28 -5.32 9.86
N GLU A 80 11.44 -5.04 10.42
CA GLU A 80 11.86 -5.51 11.73
C GLU A 80 11.72 -4.39 12.78
N HIS A 81 11.04 -4.66 13.89
CA HIS A 81 10.75 -3.66 14.94
C HIS A 81 9.93 -2.45 14.46
N ASP A 82 9.09 -2.66 13.45
CA ASP A 82 8.24 -1.65 12.83
C ASP A 82 6.98 -2.31 12.26
N THR A 83 6.06 -1.52 11.71
CA THR A 83 4.91 -2.03 10.98
C THR A 83 5.26 -2.29 9.52
N ASP A 84 4.74 -3.38 8.97
CA ASP A 84 4.84 -3.67 7.55
C ASP A 84 4.08 -2.64 6.71
N HIS A 85 4.44 -2.54 5.44
CA HIS A 85 3.85 -1.58 4.53
C HIS A 85 3.39 -2.23 3.23
N VAL A 86 2.10 -2.17 2.98
CA VAL A 86 1.49 -2.76 1.79
C VAL A 86 1.42 -1.75 0.66
N LEU A 87 1.74 -2.20 -0.55
CA LEU A 87 1.74 -1.41 -1.79
C LEU A 87 0.80 -2.03 -2.82
N ALA A 88 -0.02 -1.23 -3.51
CA ALA A 88 -0.69 -1.68 -4.72
C ALA A 88 0.26 -1.50 -5.92
N LEU A 89 0.48 -2.58 -6.67
CA LEU A 89 1.38 -2.59 -7.81
C LEU A 89 0.64 -2.29 -9.12
N TYR A 90 1.31 -1.60 -10.02
CA TYR A 90 0.93 -1.56 -11.43
C TYR A 90 2.15 -1.64 -12.33
N ARG A 91 1.92 -1.94 -13.62
CA ARG A 91 2.99 -2.02 -14.61
C ARG A 91 2.64 -1.16 -15.81
N TYR A 92 3.58 -0.36 -16.26
CA TYR A 92 3.44 0.44 -17.47
C TYR A 92 4.68 0.28 -18.36
N ARG A 93 4.49 -0.11 -19.61
CA ARG A 93 5.57 -0.37 -20.59
C ARG A 93 6.72 -1.20 -20.02
N GLY A 94 6.38 -2.25 -19.26
CA GLY A 94 7.38 -3.17 -18.70
C GLY A 94 7.99 -2.74 -17.36
N HIS A 95 7.69 -1.53 -16.84
CA HIS A 95 8.23 -1.01 -15.59
C HIS A 95 7.19 -1.04 -14.48
N TRP A 96 7.65 -1.32 -13.26
CA TRP A 96 6.82 -1.35 -12.06
C TRP A 96 6.67 0.03 -11.45
N GLY A 97 5.47 0.33 -11.00
CA GLY A 97 5.12 1.46 -10.15
C GLY A 97 4.21 1.01 -9.02
N THR A 98 3.98 1.89 -8.05
CA THR A 98 3.11 1.62 -6.91
C THR A 98 2.17 2.76 -6.62
N VAL A 99 1.04 2.41 -6.00
CA VAL A 99 0.13 3.34 -5.32
C VAL A 99 0.04 2.89 -3.87
N ALA A 100 0.22 3.80 -2.93
CA ALA A 100 0.18 3.48 -1.51
C ALA A 100 -0.26 4.65 -0.64
N LYS A 101 -0.85 4.34 0.51
CA LYS A 101 -1.19 5.27 1.59
C LYS A 101 -0.18 5.10 2.71
N SER A 102 0.42 6.17 3.19
CA SER A 102 1.34 6.13 4.31
C SER A 102 1.16 7.31 5.24
N ASN A 103 1.46 7.10 6.52
CA ASN A 103 1.58 8.13 7.53
C ASN A 103 2.96 8.80 7.53
N PHE A 104 3.91 8.26 6.74
CA PHE A 104 5.22 8.85 6.46
C PHE A 104 5.21 9.48 5.07
N THR A 105 5.89 10.61 4.92
CA THR A 105 5.81 11.45 3.73
C THR A 105 6.25 10.74 2.46
N SER A 106 7.35 10.02 2.48
CA SER A 106 7.94 9.42 1.27
C SER A 106 7.62 7.93 1.09
N CYS A 107 6.98 7.26 2.07
CA CYS A 107 6.51 5.89 1.93
C CYS A 107 5.19 5.77 1.15
N ARG A 108 4.96 6.65 0.16
CA ARG A 108 3.80 6.64 -0.74
C ARG A 108 4.15 5.96 -2.06
N GLY A 109 3.31 6.14 -3.08
CA GLY A 109 3.50 5.51 -4.38
C GLY A 109 4.81 5.87 -5.10
N ARG A 110 5.16 5.04 -6.10
CA ARG A 110 6.31 5.22 -6.98
C ARG A 110 5.88 5.26 -8.43
N GLN A 111 6.56 6.08 -9.22
CA GLN A 111 6.38 6.13 -10.67
C GLN A 111 6.84 4.82 -11.33
N PRO A 112 6.30 4.44 -12.51
CA PRO A 112 6.61 3.16 -13.17
C PRO A 112 7.96 3.24 -13.92
N VAL A 113 9.06 3.29 -13.17
CA VAL A 113 10.43 3.39 -13.70
C VAL A 113 11.31 2.19 -13.30
N TYR A 114 10.83 1.33 -12.42
CA TYR A 114 11.60 0.20 -11.88
C TYR A 114 11.45 -1.04 -12.75
N ARG A 115 12.56 -1.64 -13.16
CA ARG A 115 12.59 -2.84 -14.02
C ARG A 115 12.26 -4.10 -13.24
N THR A 116 12.67 -4.15 -11.98
CA THR A 116 12.48 -5.31 -11.10
C THR A 116 11.76 -4.94 -9.82
N LEU A 117 11.13 -5.93 -9.17
CA LEU A 117 10.51 -5.73 -7.86
C LEU A 117 11.55 -5.41 -6.78
N ARG A 118 12.79 -5.92 -6.93
CA ARG A 118 13.87 -5.58 -6.01
C ARG A 118 14.27 -4.11 -6.12
N GLU A 119 14.42 -3.57 -7.34
CA GLU A 119 14.68 -2.13 -7.52
C GLU A 119 13.57 -1.29 -6.88
N LEU A 120 12.31 -1.68 -7.11
CA LEU A 120 11.16 -1.01 -6.54
C LEU A 120 11.18 -1.05 -5.01
N ALA A 121 11.39 -2.23 -4.39
CA ALA A 121 11.47 -2.38 -2.93
C ALA A 121 12.65 -1.56 -2.35
N MET A 122 13.81 -1.60 -3.01
CA MET A 122 14.98 -0.84 -2.58
C MET A 122 14.80 0.69 -2.68
N SER A 123 13.87 1.18 -3.50
CA SER A 123 13.54 2.61 -3.55
C SER A 123 12.89 3.13 -2.25
N TYR A 124 12.42 2.24 -1.41
CA TYR A 124 11.88 2.55 -0.08
C TYR A 124 12.93 2.43 1.04
N PHE A 125 14.07 1.79 0.78
CA PHE A 125 15.00 1.34 1.83
C PHE A 125 15.50 2.48 2.73
N ASP A 126 15.99 3.57 2.16
CA ASP A 126 16.61 4.65 2.94
C ASP A 126 15.60 5.51 3.72
N ILE A 127 14.35 5.51 3.28
CA ILE A 127 13.26 6.29 3.89
C ILE A 127 12.36 5.44 4.80
N TYR A 128 12.58 4.11 4.85
CA TYR A 128 11.80 3.21 5.67
C TYR A 128 12.47 3.03 7.04
N PHE A 129 12.04 3.82 8.00
CA PHE A 129 12.55 3.79 9.36
C PHE A 129 11.46 4.05 10.39
N ASN A 130 11.63 3.50 11.58
CA ASN A 130 10.71 3.68 12.70
C ASN A 130 10.92 5.02 13.44
N LEU A 131 10.10 5.29 14.47
CA LEU A 131 10.20 6.52 15.28
C LEU A 131 11.50 6.60 16.11
N ARG A 132 12.26 5.50 16.22
CA ARG A 132 13.62 5.50 16.79
C ARG A 132 14.69 5.77 15.73
N ARG A 133 14.28 6.09 14.50
CA ARG A 133 15.15 6.37 13.33
C ARG A 133 15.94 5.14 12.85
N GLU A 134 15.56 3.93 13.26
CA GLU A 134 16.17 2.67 12.81
C GLU A 134 15.64 2.31 11.45
N ARG A 135 16.52 1.98 10.47
CA ARG A 135 16.10 1.48 9.16
C ARG A 135 15.61 0.03 9.29
N THR A 136 14.34 -0.17 8.99
CA THR A 136 13.59 -1.37 9.41
C THR A 136 13.22 -2.32 8.27
N LEU A 137 13.25 -1.90 7.01
CA LEU A 137 12.91 -2.75 5.88
C LEU A 137 13.85 -3.96 5.78
N ARG A 138 13.29 -5.18 5.72
CA ARG A 138 14.03 -6.44 5.67
C ARG A 138 13.73 -7.30 4.47
N THR A 139 12.47 -7.40 4.10
CA THR A 139 12.05 -8.27 2.99
C THR A 139 10.94 -7.63 2.17
N PHE A 140 10.63 -8.22 1.03
CA PHE A 140 9.42 -7.92 0.26
C PHE A 140 8.80 -9.20 -0.25
N SER A 141 7.47 -9.24 -0.32
CA SER A 141 6.72 -10.41 -0.78
C SER A 141 6.79 -10.58 -2.30
N ARG A 142 6.40 -11.75 -2.79
CA ARG A 142 5.96 -11.89 -4.18
C ARG A 142 4.66 -11.10 -4.39
N PRO A 143 4.37 -10.62 -5.64
CA PRO A 143 3.09 -9.99 -5.93
C PRO A 143 1.91 -10.94 -5.70
N VAL A 144 0.85 -10.44 -5.08
CA VAL A 144 -0.40 -11.18 -4.85
C VAL A 144 -1.51 -10.55 -5.68
N ASN A 145 -2.14 -11.36 -6.54
CA ASN A 145 -3.33 -10.92 -7.26
C ASN A 145 -4.57 -11.17 -6.39
N LEU A 146 -5.25 -10.10 -5.99
CA LEU A 146 -6.44 -10.16 -5.15
C LEU A 146 -7.66 -10.78 -5.83
N ALA A 147 -7.63 -11.01 -7.14
CA ALA A 147 -8.69 -11.75 -7.84
C ALA A 147 -8.90 -13.15 -7.25
N ARG A 148 -7.89 -13.74 -6.59
CA ARG A 148 -8.01 -15.01 -5.85
C ARG A 148 -9.05 -14.98 -4.72
N PHE A 149 -9.37 -13.80 -4.22
CA PHE A 149 -10.33 -13.58 -3.14
C PHE A 149 -11.70 -13.10 -3.62
N ASP A 150 -11.98 -13.15 -4.92
CA ASP A 150 -13.26 -12.69 -5.47
C ASP A 150 -14.47 -13.40 -4.85
N GLY A 151 -14.34 -14.68 -4.52
CA GLY A 151 -15.36 -15.44 -3.81
C GLY A 151 -15.71 -14.91 -2.41
N GLN A 152 -14.87 -14.05 -1.83
CA GLN A 152 -15.08 -13.39 -0.53
C GLN A 152 -15.59 -11.94 -0.69
N ALA A 153 -15.91 -11.51 -1.92
CA ALA A 153 -16.37 -10.16 -2.24
C ALA A 153 -15.50 -9.05 -1.62
N TRP A 154 -14.17 -9.23 -1.59
CA TRP A 154 -13.21 -8.38 -0.87
C TRP A 154 -13.31 -6.88 -1.20
N MET A 155 -13.81 -6.51 -2.37
CA MET A 155 -13.95 -5.12 -2.79
C MET A 155 -15.16 -4.41 -2.17
N THR A 156 -16.20 -5.17 -1.81
CA THR A 156 -17.52 -4.61 -1.50
C THR A 156 -18.17 -5.16 -0.23
N THR A 157 -17.51 -6.12 0.44
CA THR A 157 -18.03 -6.68 1.71
C THR A 157 -18.05 -5.63 2.82
N ASP A 158 -19.06 -5.71 3.70
CA ASP A 158 -19.11 -4.90 4.92
C ASP A 158 -18.28 -5.50 6.06
N LYS A 159 -17.84 -6.76 5.91
CA LYS A 159 -16.98 -7.44 6.88
C LYS A 159 -15.51 -6.99 6.71
N PRO A 160 -14.70 -7.01 7.79
CA PRO A 160 -13.26 -6.79 7.69
C PRO A 160 -12.59 -7.78 6.73
N VAL A 161 -11.59 -7.33 5.99
CA VAL A 161 -10.84 -8.14 5.00
C VAL A 161 -9.47 -8.58 5.52
N TRP A 162 -9.37 -8.91 6.81
CA TRP A 162 -8.13 -9.36 7.47
C TRP A 162 -7.46 -10.54 6.77
N PHE A 163 -8.25 -11.43 6.13
CA PHE A 163 -7.72 -12.57 5.38
C PHE A 163 -6.71 -12.16 4.28
N ILE A 164 -6.75 -10.91 3.80
CA ILE A 164 -5.75 -10.40 2.85
C ILE A 164 -4.43 -10.14 3.56
N ALA A 165 -4.46 -9.48 4.73
CA ALA A 165 -3.26 -9.24 5.54
C ALA A 165 -2.65 -10.56 6.03
N GLU A 166 -3.46 -11.46 6.57
CA GLU A 166 -3.05 -12.80 6.98
C GLU A 166 -2.37 -13.57 5.85
N TYR A 167 -2.94 -13.49 4.64
CA TYR A 167 -2.32 -14.13 3.49
C TYR A 167 -0.95 -13.52 3.15
N LEU A 168 -0.81 -12.19 3.21
CA LEU A 168 0.46 -11.51 2.95
C LEU A 168 1.56 -11.91 3.94
N LEU A 169 1.22 -12.10 5.21
CA LEU A 169 2.16 -12.56 6.24
C LEU A 169 2.68 -13.98 6.01
N HIS A 170 1.88 -14.85 5.37
CA HIS A 170 2.23 -16.28 5.22
C HIS A 170 2.86 -16.63 3.87
N ILE A 171 3.00 -15.70 2.94
CA ILE A 171 3.62 -15.97 1.65
C ILE A 171 5.15 -15.80 1.69
N GLY A 172 5.84 -16.35 0.69
CA GLY A 172 7.29 -16.21 0.60
C GLY A 172 7.74 -14.77 0.37
N HIS A 173 8.71 -14.33 1.16
CA HIS A 173 9.36 -13.03 1.07
C HIS A 173 10.82 -13.17 0.63
N THR A 174 11.31 -12.18 -0.11
CA THR A 174 12.70 -12.08 -0.56
C THR A 174 13.46 -11.06 0.29
N LYS A 175 14.60 -11.49 0.85
CA LYS A 175 15.45 -10.61 1.67
C LYS A 175 16.06 -9.49 0.83
N VAL A 176 15.98 -8.25 1.32
CA VAL A 176 16.66 -7.10 0.72
C VAL A 176 18.10 -6.96 1.22
N LEU A 177 18.40 -7.47 2.41
CA LEU A 177 19.70 -7.39 3.08
C LEU A 177 20.24 -8.76 3.45
N LYS A 178 21.57 -8.88 3.49
CA LYS A 178 22.25 -9.96 4.22
C LYS A 178 22.28 -9.64 5.72
N PRO A 179 22.32 -10.64 6.63
CA PRO A 179 22.29 -10.40 8.09
C PRO A 179 23.36 -9.41 8.58
N TRP A 180 24.59 -9.53 8.09
CA TRP A 180 25.69 -8.64 8.47
C TRP A 180 25.50 -7.17 8.05
N MET A 181 24.66 -6.89 7.01
CA MET A 181 24.33 -5.53 6.61
C MET A 181 23.37 -4.90 7.60
N ALA A 182 22.36 -5.63 8.06
CA ALA A 182 21.35 -5.15 9.00
C ALA A 182 21.98 -4.63 10.31
N SER A 183 23.00 -5.33 10.85
CA SER A 183 23.67 -4.94 12.08
C SER A 183 24.54 -3.67 11.97
N ARG A 184 24.81 -3.18 10.76
CA ARG A 184 25.66 -2.02 10.48
C ARG A 184 24.91 -0.80 9.94
N LEU A 185 23.57 -0.86 9.87
CA LEU A 185 22.77 0.25 9.36
C LEU A 185 22.89 1.47 10.28
N ALA A 186 23.27 2.60 9.70
CA ALA A 186 23.19 3.88 10.39
C ALA A 186 21.71 4.28 10.59
N ARG A 187 21.41 4.95 11.68
CA ARG A 187 20.08 5.57 11.89
C ARG A 187 19.87 6.71 10.91
N ALA A 188 18.59 6.97 10.58
CA ALA A 188 18.23 8.17 9.84
C ALA A 188 18.64 9.42 10.63
N ASP A 189 19.19 10.43 9.93
CA ASP A 189 19.54 11.70 10.54
C ASP A 189 18.28 12.51 10.93
N ALA A 190 18.48 13.57 11.74
CA ALA A 190 17.37 14.37 12.26
C ALA A 190 16.59 15.10 11.16
N ARG A 191 17.23 15.51 10.07
CA ARG A 191 16.58 16.21 8.96
C ARG A 191 15.71 15.26 8.15
N SER A 192 16.21 14.07 7.83
CA SER A 192 15.44 13.01 7.18
C SER A 192 14.23 12.60 8.02
N PHE A 193 14.42 12.45 9.34
CA PHE A 193 13.33 12.13 10.25
C PHE A 193 12.24 13.21 10.26
N ALA A 194 12.62 14.49 10.37
CA ALA A 194 11.68 15.61 10.34
C ALA A 194 10.89 15.68 9.02
N ALA A 195 11.55 15.45 7.88
CA ALA A 195 10.93 15.43 6.59
C ALA A 195 9.91 14.28 6.45
N GLU A 196 10.26 13.07 6.89
CA GLU A 196 9.38 11.89 6.80
C GLU A 196 8.17 11.95 7.74
N THR A 197 8.32 12.62 8.88
CA THR A 197 7.23 12.77 9.87
C THR A 197 6.39 14.04 9.68
N LEU A 198 6.68 14.85 8.67
CA LEU A 198 5.93 16.06 8.37
C LEU A 198 4.44 15.73 8.07
N GLY A 199 3.54 16.32 8.85
CA GLY A 199 2.10 16.08 8.72
C GLY A 199 1.64 14.69 9.14
N ARG A 200 2.46 13.94 9.88
CA ARG A 200 2.10 12.62 10.40
C ARG A 200 0.93 12.74 11.37
N ALA A 201 -0.10 11.93 11.12
CA ALA A 201 -1.24 11.83 12.03
C ALA A 201 -0.82 11.11 13.33
N GLU A 202 -1.29 11.63 14.47
CA GLU A 202 -1.02 11.06 15.79
C GLU A 202 -2.35 10.84 16.54
N LYS A 203 -2.41 9.78 17.36
CA LYS A 203 -3.52 9.62 18.30
C LYS A 203 -3.48 10.80 19.29
N LYS A 204 -4.61 11.51 19.41
CA LYS A 204 -4.73 12.50 20.49
C LYS A 204 -4.47 11.77 21.81
N LYS A 205 -3.55 12.30 22.62
CA LYS A 205 -3.41 11.84 23.99
C LYS A 205 -4.74 12.13 24.69
N ALA A 206 -5.37 11.08 25.20
CA ALA A 206 -6.54 11.21 26.06
C ALA A 206 -6.14 11.89 27.38
#